data_6465b91aed47fb967226a5488ea7b270
#
_entry.id   6465b91aed47fb967226a5488ea7b270
#
_cell.length_a   1.000
_cell.length_b   1.000
_cell.length_c   1.000
_cell.angle_alpha   90.00
_cell.angle_beta   90.00
_cell.angle_gamma   90.00
#
_symmetry.space_group_name_H-M   'P 1'
#
loop_
_entity.id
_entity.type
_entity.pdbx_description
1 polymer ?
#
loop_
_entity_poly.entity_id
_entity_poly.type
_entity_poly.pdbx_seq_one_letter_code
_entity_poly.pdbx_strand_id
1 'polypeptide(L)'
;MSADGGVILVGGEALFDVVAGDGDALEAHPGGGPFNAARTIARLEQPVAYLGRLSTDRFGDRLERILLDDGVSLESVVRTEDPTTLALAELGDGGSVSRYRFYTQGTSAAGLTSEAALVALPERVATLFVGTLGLVLEPMASALEAVVDRLAGSDTMIVVDPNCRPHVIDDASAYRRRLRWILAHTHLVKVSEEDVAFLDPDRDPVKATRALLADGPSVGLLTRGGDGVVVVTSDSDVVVTPPPAKVVDTIGAGDAFAGGFLSWWRERDLGADALADLDTVVEAATFACLVAARTCERAGASPPYRREL
;
A
#
# COMPACT_ATOMS: atom_id res chain seq x y z
N MET A 1 24.26 -2.84 10.32
CA MET A 1 23.62 -2.63 9.00
C MET A 1 23.98 -1.22 8.59
N SER A 2 24.64 -1.04 7.45
CA SER A 2 25.13 0.29 7.04
C SER A 2 23.94 1.20 6.70
N ALA A 3 23.89 2.37 7.31
CA ALA A 3 22.89 3.42 7.07
C ALA A 3 23.00 4.07 5.66
N ASP A 4 23.79 3.49 4.78
CA ASP A 4 24.18 4.10 3.50
C ASP A 4 23.18 3.88 2.34
N GLY A 5 22.25 2.94 2.47
CA GLY A 5 21.36 2.51 1.37
C GLY A 5 19.99 3.21 1.29
N GLY A 6 19.66 4.18 2.16
CA GLY A 6 18.36 4.84 2.20
C GLY A 6 17.25 3.98 2.83
N VAL A 7 16.04 4.54 2.99
CA VAL A 7 14.87 3.88 3.57
C VAL A 7 13.83 3.53 2.50
N ILE A 8 12.95 2.59 2.81
CA ILE A 8 11.68 2.46 2.10
C ILE A 8 10.74 3.51 2.69
N LEU A 9 10.31 4.48 1.88
CA LEU A 9 9.33 5.49 2.27
C LEU A 9 7.94 5.03 1.84
N VAL A 10 7.05 4.85 2.81
CA VAL A 10 5.66 4.43 2.56
C VAL A 10 4.75 5.62 2.79
N GLY A 11 4.12 6.13 1.74
CA GLY A 11 3.29 7.33 1.76
C GLY A 11 1.81 7.05 1.59
N GLY A 12 0.96 7.63 2.46
CA GLY A 12 -0.49 7.56 2.33
C GLY A 12 -1.23 7.59 3.67
N GLU A 13 -2.44 7.02 3.69
CA GLU A 13 -3.32 7.06 4.84
C GLU A 13 -2.98 6.05 5.94
N ALA A 14 -3.25 6.48 7.19
CA ALA A 14 -3.49 5.64 8.35
C ALA A 14 -4.85 6.05 8.95
N LEU A 15 -5.66 5.08 9.30
CA LEU A 15 -7.03 5.29 9.74
C LEU A 15 -7.48 4.19 10.72
N PHE A 16 -8.69 4.32 11.22
CA PHE A 16 -9.36 3.23 11.91
C PHE A 16 -10.54 2.73 11.10
N ASP A 17 -10.58 1.41 10.89
CA ASP A 17 -11.76 0.70 10.43
C ASP A 17 -12.65 0.43 11.64
N VAL A 18 -13.85 1.01 11.64
CA VAL A 18 -14.86 0.83 12.66
C VAL A 18 -15.91 -0.15 12.13
N VAL A 19 -16.06 -1.27 12.80
CA VAL A 19 -17.03 -2.29 12.43
C VAL A 19 -18.25 -2.16 13.32
N ALA A 20 -19.42 -1.92 12.73
CA ALA A 20 -20.70 -1.95 13.40
C ALA A 20 -21.31 -3.35 13.26
N GLY A 21 -21.24 -4.14 14.35
CA GLY A 21 -21.85 -5.47 14.44
C GLY A 21 -23.31 -5.39 14.92
N ASP A 22 -23.86 -6.56 15.25
CA ASP A 22 -25.19 -6.67 15.85
C ASP A 22 -25.19 -6.02 17.26
N GLY A 23 -25.96 -4.95 17.42
CA GLY A 23 -26.10 -4.21 18.68
C GLY A 23 -25.36 -2.88 18.72
N ASP A 24 -25.16 -2.35 19.94
CA ASP A 24 -24.57 -1.01 20.17
C ASP A 24 -23.03 -1.00 20.23
N ALA A 25 -22.37 -2.16 20.11
CA ALA A 25 -20.93 -2.26 20.19
C ALA A 25 -20.27 -1.93 18.84
N LEU A 26 -19.26 -1.06 18.90
CA LEU A 26 -18.40 -0.74 17.76
C LEU A 26 -16.99 -1.28 18.03
N GLU A 27 -16.42 -2.01 17.09
CA GLU A 27 -15.03 -2.43 17.15
C GLU A 27 -14.18 -1.56 16.23
N ALA A 28 -13.06 -1.04 16.75
CA ALA A 28 -12.17 -0.16 16.01
C ALA A 28 -10.81 -0.84 15.81
N HIS A 29 -10.46 -1.09 14.53
CA HIS A 29 -9.24 -1.73 14.10
C HIS A 29 -8.33 -0.73 13.36
N PRO A 30 -7.01 -0.69 13.65
CA PRO A 30 -6.09 0.13 12.89
C PRO A 30 -5.98 -0.38 11.45
N GLY A 31 -6.01 0.54 10.49
CA GLY A 31 -6.05 0.24 9.07
C GLY A 31 -5.38 1.32 8.20
N GLY A 32 -5.53 1.15 6.90
CA GLY A 32 -4.87 1.91 5.86
C GLY A 32 -3.83 1.07 5.14
N GLY A 33 -3.89 1.00 3.80
CA GLY A 33 -2.97 0.17 3.02
C GLY A 33 -1.50 0.54 3.26
N PRO A 34 -1.11 1.82 3.15
CA PRO A 34 0.25 2.27 3.45
C PRO A 34 0.68 2.00 4.89
N PHE A 35 -0.21 2.20 5.87
CA PHE A 35 0.05 1.88 7.27
C PHE A 35 0.38 0.39 7.46
N ASN A 36 -0.39 -0.51 6.87
CA ASN A 36 -0.17 -1.96 6.95
C ASN A 36 1.10 -2.39 6.23
N ALA A 37 1.39 -1.81 5.05
CA ALA A 37 2.62 -2.08 4.30
C ALA A 37 3.87 -1.65 5.08
N ALA A 38 3.86 -0.46 5.70
CA ALA A 38 4.97 0.02 6.53
C ALA A 38 5.25 -0.92 7.71
N ARG A 39 4.20 -1.37 8.40
CA ARG A 39 4.30 -2.36 9.49
C ARG A 39 4.88 -3.68 9.01
N THR A 40 4.44 -4.15 7.84
CA THR A 40 4.97 -5.38 7.24
C THR A 40 6.47 -5.27 7.01
N ILE A 41 6.92 -4.18 6.38
CA ILE A 41 8.33 -3.92 6.08
C ILE A 41 9.17 -3.88 7.36
N ALA A 42 8.70 -3.17 8.40
CA ALA A 42 9.40 -3.07 9.67
C ALA A 42 9.50 -4.44 10.39
N ARG A 43 8.41 -5.24 10.42
CA ARG A 43 8.41 -6.59 10.99
C ARG A 43 9.31 -7.57 10.24
N LEU A 44 9.58 -7.28 8.97
CA LEU A 44 10.56 -8.00 8.14
C LEU A 44 11.98 -7.40 8.26
N GLU A 45 12.19 -6.53 9.27
CA GLU A 45 13.49 -5.99 9.67
C GLU A 45 14.15 -5.10 8.59
N GLN A 46 13.36 -4.50 7.70
CA GLN A 46 13.89 -3.55 6.72
C GLN A 46 13.69 -2.10 7.17
N PRO A 47 14.65 -1.20 6.86
CA PRO A 47 14.53 0.21 7.20
C PRO A 47 13.36 0.85 6.45
N VAL A 48 12.39 1.36 7.21
CA VAL A 48 11.16 1.95 6.68
C VAL A 48 10.79 3.22 7.45
N ALA A 49 10.33 4.23 6.71
CA ALA A 49 9.72 5.44 7.24
C ALA A 49 8.28 5.58 6.71
N TYR A 50 7.39 6.07 7.57
CA TYR A 50 6.01 6.33 7.19
C TYR A 50 5.81 7.82 6.93
N LEU A 51 5.39 8.18 5.71
CA LEU A 51 5.00 9.52 5.29
C LEU A 51 3.47 9.64 5.29
N GLY A 52 2.95 10.32 6.28
CA GLY A 52 1.52 10.54 6.42
C GLY A 52 1.24 11.57 7.49
N ARG A 53 -0.05 11.87 7.70
CA ARG A 53 -0.48 12.85 8.69
C ARG A 53 -1.29 12.15 9.77
N LEU A 54 -0.81 12.19 11.02
CA LEU A 54 -1.45 11.55 12.16
C LEU A 54 -2.04 12.59 13.12
N SER A 55 -3.22 12.29 13.64
CA SER A 55 -3.88 13.09 14.69
C SER A 55 -3.14 13.00 16.02
N THR A 56 -3.27 14.03 16.84
CA THR A 56 -2.89 14.01 18.27
C THR A 56 -4.05 13.52 19.17
N ASP A 57 -5.14 12.99 18.59
CA ASP A 57 -6.21 12.37 19.33
C ASP A 57 -5.83 10.94 19.79
N ARG A 58 -6.71 10.32 20.60
CA ARG A 58 -6.46 8.96 21.13
C ARG A 58 -6.28 7.89 20.05
N PHE A 59 -6.93 8.03 18.90
CA PHE A 59 -6.79 7.09 17.78
C PHE A 59 -5.46 7.31 17.08
N GLY A 60 -5.05 8.57 16.83
CA GLY A 60 -3.76 8.90 16.28
C GLY A 60 -2.61 8.43 17.16
N ASP A 61 -2.69 8.64 18.48
CA ASP A 61 -1.71 8.10 19.45
C ASP A 61 -1.59 6.57 19.37
N ARG A 62 -2.71 5.88 19.12
CA ARG A 62 -2.70 4.41 18.97
C ARG A 62 -2.05 3.97 17.67
N LEU A 63 -2.32 4.66 16.54
CA LEU A 63 -1.66 4.38 15.26
C LEU A 63 -0.15 4.60 15.37
N GLU A 64 0.25 5.71 15.96
CA GLU A 64 1.66 6.03 16.19
C GLU A 64 2.37 4.96 17.00
N ARG A 65 1.78 4.56 18.13
CA ARG A 65 2.36 3.53 18.99
C ARG A 65 2.55 2.21 18.26
N ILE A 66 1.57 1.80 17.44
CA ILE A 66 1.66 0.57 16.66
C ILE A 66 2.81 0.64 15.65
N LEU A 67 2.99 1.77 14.96
CA LEU A 67 4.11 1.96 14.04
C LEU A 67 5.46 1.88 14.77
N LEU A 68 5.58 2.55 15.93
CA LEU A 68 6.79 2.53 16.76
C LEU A 68 7.10 1.13 17.30
N ASP A 69 6.08 0.42 17.81
CA ASP A 69 6.23 -0.93 18.37
C ASP A 69 6.69 -1.94 17.29
N ASP A 70 6.29 -1.74 16.03
CA ASP A 70 6.74 -2.54 14.91
C ASP A 70 8.12 -2.10 14.36
N GLY A 71 8.63 -0.92 14.76
CA GLY A 71 9.95 -0.41 14.36
C GLY A 71 9.94 0.54 13.14
N VAL A 72 8.79 1.10 12.77
CA VAL A 72 8.69 2.10 11.69
C VAL A 72 9.23 3.44 12.15
N SER A 73 10.09 4.10 11.36
CA SER A 73 10.51 5.48 11.62
C SER A 73 9.36 6.47 11.39
N LEU A 74 9.16 7.37 12.35
CA LEU A 74 8.14 8.42 12.32
C LEU A 74 8.69 9.81 11.99
N GLU A 75 9.95 9.91 11.56
CA GLU A 75 10.58 11.19 11.19
C GLU A 75 9.86 11.90 10.04
N SER A 76 9.16 11.15 9.19
CA SER A 76 8.36 11.66 8.09
C SER A 76 6.88 11.87 8.44
N VAL A 77 6.48 11.69 9.69
CA VAL A 77 5.08 11.88 10.13
C VAL A 77 4.79 13.35 10.41
N VAL A 78 3.74 13.88 9.79
CA VAL A 78 3.18 15.21 10.07
C VAL A 78 2.11 15.09 11.17
N ARG A 79 2.22 15.86 12.24
CA ARG A 79 1.25 15.88 13.34
C ARG A 79 0.17 16.93 13.12
N THR A 80 -1.06 16.64 13.61
CA THR A 80 -2.20 17.56 13.51
C THR A 80 -3.19 17.38 14.65
N GLU A 81 -3.94 18.43 14.96
CA GLU A 81 -5.10 18.38 15.85
C GLU A 81 -6.39 17.95 15.11
N ASP A 82 -6.38 17.84 13.78
CA ASP A 82 -7.52 17.33 13.03
C ASP A 82 -7.82 15.87 13.46
N PRO A 83 -9.10 15.48 13.56
CA PRO A 83 -9.48 14.15 14.03
C PRO A 83 -8.95 13.04 13.14
N THR A 84 -8.68 11.88 13.73
CA THR A 84 -8.26 10.68 12.97
C THR A 84 -9.30 10.31 11.92
N THR A 85 -8.84 9.95 10.73
CA THR A 85 -9.68 9.43 9.63
C THR A 85 -10.32 8.10 10.05
N LEU A 86 -11.62 7.94 9.78
CA LEU A 86 -12.36 6.72 10.08
C LEU A 86 -13.00 6.14 8.82
N ALA A 87 -12.97 4.82 8.72
CA ALA A 87 -13.79 4.06 7.79
C ALA A 87 -14.80 3.22 8.59
N LEU A 88 -16.08 3.35 8.29
CA LEU A 88 -17.14 2.60 8.94
C LEU A 88 -17.59 1.46 8.03
N ALA A 89 -17.44 0.23 8.48
CA ALA A 89 -17.98 -0.97 7.85
C ALA A 89 -19.32 -1.31 8.52
N GLU A 90 -20.40 -1.21 7.75
CA GLU A 90 -21.74 -1.64 8.18
C GLU A 90 -21.88 -3.13 7.80
N LEU A 91 -22.14 -3.99 8.79
CA LEU A 91 -22.41 -5.40 8.54
C LEU A 91 -23.88 -5.59 8.13
N GLY A 92 -24.09 -6.38 7.08
CA GLY A 92 -25.41 -6.84 6.67
C GLY A 92 -25.78 -8.20 7.29
N ASP A 93 -26.90 -8.75 6.85
CA ASP A 93 -27.36 -10.07 7.27
C ASP A 93 -26.29 -11.13 7.01
N GLY A 94 -25.94 -11.90 8.05
CA GLY A 94 -24.94 -12.96 7.96
C GLY A 94 -23.50 -12.50 8.22
N GLY A 95 -23.27 -11.26 8.72
CA GLY A 95 -21.94 -10.77 9.14
C GLY A 95 -21.01 -10.35 7.99
N SER A 96 -21.52 -10.29 6.75
CA SER A 96 -20.75 -9.73 5.63
C SER A 96 -20.83 -8.20 5.61
N VAL A 97 -19.77 -7.52 5.19
CA VAL A 97 -19.81 -6.06 5.04
C VAL A 97 -20.77 -5.69 3.92
N SER A 98 -21.83 -4.95 4.26
CA SER A 98 -22.85 -4.48 3.30
C SER A 98 -22.53 -3.11 2.72
N ARG A 99 -21.83 -2.27 3.49
CA ARG A 99 -21.47 -0.91 3.08
C ARG A 99 -20.23 -0.40 3.80
N TYR A 100 -19.39 0.34 3.06
CA TYR A 100 -18.31 1.16 3.63
C TYR A 100 -18.66 2.65 3.53
N ARG A 101 -18.42 3.39 4.63
CA ARG A 101 -18.48 4.85 4.67
C ARG A 101 -17.15 5.40 5.15
N PHE A 102 -16.58 6.32 4.42
CA PHE A 102 -15.33 6.99 4.79
C PHE A 102 -15.62 8.38 5.33
N TYR A 103 -15.17 8.66 6.54
CA TYR A 103 -15.19 9.98 7.17
C TYR A 103 -13.81 10.61 6.99
N THR A 104 -13.63 11.32 5.89
CA THR A 104 -12.33 11.83 5.45
C THR A 104 -12.23 13.36 5.45
N GLN A 105 -13.37 14.05 5.42
CA GLN A 105 -13.39 15.51 5.34
C GLN A 105 -12.90 16.14 6.64
N GLY A 106 -11.87 16.98 6.58
CA GLY A 106 -11.30 17.66 7.74
C GLY A 106 -10.60 16.69 8.72
N THR A 107 -10.13 15.54 8.22
CA THR A 107 -9.45 14.53 9.03
C THR A 107 -7.94 14.50 8.78
N SER A 108 -7.22 13.81 9.67
CA SER A 108 -5.76 13.80 9.67
C SER A 108 -5.16 13.33 8.36
N ALA A 109 -5.50 12.14 7.86
CA ALA A 109 -4.85 11.56 6.69
C ALA A 109 -5.06 12.43 5.44
N ALA A 110 -6.31 12.84 5.16
CA ALA A 110 -6.64 13.62 3.98
C ALA A 110 -5.93 14.99 3.93
N GLY A 111 -5.62 15.57 5.10
CA GLY A 111 -5.07 16.91 5.23
C GLY A 111 -3.56 17.06 4.99
N LEU A 112 -2.85 16.04 4.53
CA LEU A 112 -1.42 16.14 4.19
C LEU A 112 -1.23 17.07 2.99
N THR A 113 -0.49 18.18 3.18
CA THR A 113 -0.19 19.14 2.11
C THR A 113 1.13 18.83 1.42
N SER A 114 1.29 19.29 0.17
CA SER A 114 2.54 19.11 -0.60
C SER A 114 3.75 19.72 0.12
N GLU A 115 3.60 20.92 0.71
CA GLU A 115 4.66 21.57 1.46
C GLU A 115 5.10 20.72 2.65
N ALA A 116 4.14 20.25 3.47
CA ALA A 116 4.44 19.42 4.64
C ALA A 116 5.08 18.08 4.24
N ALA A 117 4.58 17.44 3.18
CA ALA A 117 5.13 16.18 2.69
C ALA A 117 6.57 16.33 2.19
N LEU A 118 6.87 17.37 1.42
CA LEU A 118 8.21 17.61 0.90
C LEU A 118 9.24 17.98 2.00
N VAL A 119 8.80 18.71 3.03
CA VAL A 119 9.66 19.01 4.21
C VAL A 119 9.96 17.77 5.03
N ALA A 120 9.01 16.84 5.11
CA ALA A 120 9.13 15.60 5.87
C ALA A 120 9.90 14.47 5.13
N LEU A 121 10.38 14.70 3.90
CA LEU A 121 11.12 13.67 3.16
C LEU A 121 12.43 13.32 3.85
N PRO A 122 12.75 12.01 3.97
CA PRO A 122 14.07 11.57 4.42
C PRO A 122 15.17 12.03 3.45
N GLU A 123 16.39 12.15 3.95
CA GLU A 123 17.54 12.55 3.14
C GLU A 123 17.77 11.61 1.95
N ARG A 124 17.57 10.29 2.15
CA ARG A 124 17.72 9.26 1.13
C ARG A 124 16.56 8.29 1.16
N VAL A 125 15.87 8.18 0.01
CA VAL A 125 14.78 7.25 -0.23
C VAL A 125 15.23 6.21 -1.24
N ALA A 126 15.37 4.96 -0.83
CA ALA A 126 15.71 3.85 -1.73
C ALA A 126 14.50 3.42 -2.56
N THR A 127 13.34 3.35 -1.90
CA THR A 127 12.08 3.00 -2.54
C THR A 127 10.96 3.89 -2.00
N LEU A 128 10.14 4.44 -2.90
CA LEU A 128 8.88 5.09 -2.56
C LEU A 128 7.72 4.12 -2.87
N PHE A 129 6.87 3.87 -1.88
CA PHE A 129 5.61 3.14 -2.06
C PHE A 129 4.43 4.05 -1.75
N VAL A 130 3.53 4.24 -2.71
CA VAL A 130 2.31 5.06 -2.57
C VAL A 130 1.10 4.35 -3.19
N GLY A 131 -0.10 4.70 -2.71
CA GLY A 131 -1.30 4.11 -3.27
C GLY A 131 -2.56 4.41 -2.47
N THR A 132 -3.58 3.62 -2.70
CA THR A 132 -4.85 3.56 -1.98
C THR A 132 -5.58 4.92 -1.90
N LEU A 133 -6.10 5.32 -0.76
CA LEU A 133 -6.75 6.62 -0.55
C LEU A 133 -5.79 7.79 -0.74
N GLY A 134 -4.47 7.54 -0.64
CA GLY A 134 -3.43 8.49 -0.93
C GLY A 134 -3.45 9.03 -2.37
N LEU A 135 -4.08 8.32 -3.30
CA LEU A 135 -4.24 8.77 -4.69
C LEU A 135 -5.61 9.42 -4.97
N VAL A 136 -6.48 9.50 -3.95
CA VAL A 136 -7.87 9.96 -4.09
C VAL A 136 -8.13 11.22 -3.29
N LEU A 137 -7.74 11.22 -2.00
CA LEU A 137 -8.15 12.26 -1.04
C LEU A 137 -7.28 13.51 -1.15
N GLU A 138 -7.90 14.65 -1.42
CA GLU A 138 -7.22 15.94 -1.41
C GLU A 138 -7.16 16.57 -0.01
N PRO A 139 -6.06 17.27 0.32
CA PRO A 139 -4.87 17.57 -0.49
C PRO A 139 -3.80 16.47 -0.49
N MET A 140 -3.97 15.33 0.21
CA MET A 140 -2.98 14.25 0.29
C MET A 140 -2.58 13.71 -1.09
N ALA A 141 -3.53 13.58 -2.01
CA ALA A 141 -3.24 13.05 -3.34
C ALA A 141 -2.30 13.99 -4.12
N SER A 142 -2.52 15.30 -4.06
CA SER A 142 -1.59 16.29 -4.62
C SER A 142 -0.24 16.32 -3.89
N ALA A 143 -0.23 16.02 -2.59
CA ALA A 143 1.01 15.92 -1.83
C ALA A 143 1.87 14.73 -2.28
N LEU A 144 1.25 13.56 -2.49
CA LEU A 144 1.97 12.38 -2.98
C LEU A 144 2.39 12.52 -4.45
N GLU A 145 1.62 13.21 -5.30
CA GLU A 145 2.09 13.62 -6.64
C GLU A 145 3.38 14.46 -6.55
N ALA A 146 3.42 15.46 -5.66
CA ALA A 146 4.61 16.30 -5.46
C ALA A 146 5.81 15.49 -4.95
N VAL A 147 5.59 14.47 -4.10
CA VAL A 147 6.64 13.56 -3.64
C VAL A 147 7.15 12.68 -4.77
N VAL A 148 6.27 12.12 -5.60
CA VAL A 148 6.63 11.37 -6.80
C VAL A 148 7.48 12.23 -7.74
N ASP A 149 7.02 13.46 -8.04
CA ASP A 149 7.73 14.42 -8.89
C ASP A 149 9.15 14.73 -8.35
N ARG A 150 9.25 14.96 -7.04
CA ARG A 150 10.53 15.27 -6.36
C ARG A 150 11.54 14.14 -6.43
N LEU A 151 11.08 12.88 -6.40
CA LEU A 151 11.91 11.68 -6.42
C LEU A 151 12.10 11.09 -7.83
N ALA A 152 11.26 11.48 -8.77
CA ALA A 152 11.40 11.08 -10.18
C ALA A 152 12.76 11.49 -10.74
N GLY A 153 13.39 10.59 -11.48
CA GLY A 153 14.71 10.82 -12.08
C GLY A 153 15.89 10.73 -11.10
N SER A 154 15.64 10.37 -9.82
CA SER A 154 16.67 9.93 -8.87
C SER A 154 16.84 8.40 -8.91
N ASP A 155 17.74 7.86 -8.09
CA ASP A 155 17.93 6.40 -7.96
C ASP A 155 16.78 5.73 -7.14
N THR A 156 15.74 6.46 -6.77
CA THR A 156 14.60 5.93 -6.00
C THR A 156 13.73 5.03 -6.87
N MET A 157 13.53 3.78 -6.46
CA MET A 157 12.51 2.92 -7.07
C MET A 157 11.11 3.37 -6.64
N ILE A 158 10.24 3.74 -7.58
CA ILE A 158 8.87 4.15 -7.30
C ILE A 158 7.93 2.98 -7.59
N VAL A 159 7.14 2.62 -6.58
CA VAL A 159 6.18 1.50 -6.60
C VAL A 159 4.80 2.02 -6.24
N VAL A 160 3.80 1.64 -7.01
CA VAL A 160 2.42 2.09 -6.83
C VAL A 160 1.47 0.91 -6.67
N ASP A 161 0.59 1.00 -5.69
CA ASP A 161 -0.58 0.13 -5.52
C ASP A 161 -1.84 0.98 -5.56
N PRO A 162 -2.53 1.09 -6.70
CA PRO A 162 -3.74 1.89 -6.81
C PRO A 162 -4.79 1.50 -5.78
N ASN A 163 -4.94 0.20 -5.52
CA ASN A 163 -5.87 -0.37 -4.55
C ASN A 163 -7.19 0.39 -4.56
N CYS A 164 -7.80 0.44 -5.74
CA CYS A 164 -8.92 1.33 -6.09
C CYS A 164 -10.10 1.16 -5.12
N ARG A 165 -10.67 2.29 -4.72
CA ARG A 165 -11.88 2.33 -3.89
C ARG A 165 -12.97 3.09 -4.64
N PRO A 166 -13.70 2.44 -5.59
CA PRO A 166 -14.66 3.12 -6.48
C PRO A 166 -15.67 3.99 -5.75
N HIS A 167 -16.08 3.58 -4.56
CA HIS A 167 -17.06 4.31 -3.72
C HIS A 167 -16.51 5.58 -3.05
N VAL A 168 -15.20 5.84 -3.13
CA VAL A 168 -14.55 7.07 -2.66
C VAL A 168 -14.07 7.95 -3.83
N ILE A 169 -14.09 7.39 -5.05
CA ILE A 169 -13.64 8.07 -6.26
C ILE A 169 -14.84 8.79 -6.90
N ASP A 170 -15.01 10.09 -6.60
CA ASP A 170 -16.13 10.90 -7.13
C ASP A 170 -15.97 11.16 -8.63
N ASP A 171 -14.75 11.44 -9.11
CA ASP A 171 -14.42 11.66 -10.54
C ASP A 171 -13.42 10.59 -11.02
N ALA A 172 -13.97 9.52 -11.61
CA ALA A 172 -13.16 8.44 -12.17
C ALA A 172 -12.23 8.92 -13.32
N SER A 173 -12.60 9.97 -14.04
CA SER A 173 -11.76 10.51 -15.11
C SER A 173 -10.58 11.30 -14.56
N ALA A 174 -10.78 12.10 -13.52
CA ALA A 174 -9.71 12.79 -12.81
C ALA A 174 -8.76 11.78 -12.16
N TYR A 175 -9.30 10.77 -11.49
CA TYR A 175 -8.52 9.68 -10.90
C TYR A 175 -7.64 8.96 -11.93
N ARG A 176 -8.20 8.56 -13.09
CA ARG A 176 -7.43 7.90 -14.15
C ARG A 176 -6.36 8.82 -14.77
N ARG A 177 -6.59 10.13 -14.85
CA ARG A 177 -5.56 11.09 -15.31
C ARG A 177 -4.41 11.17 -14.32
N ARG A 178 -4.71 11.29 -13.01
CA ARG A 178 -3.73 11.27 -11.93
C ARG A 178 -2.92 9.98 -11.93
N LEU A 179 -3.60 8.84 -11.96
CA LEU A 179 -2.94 7.53 -11.97
C LEU A 179 -1.98 7.40 -13.16
N ARG A 180 -2.38 7.78 -14.36
CA ARG A 180 -1.49 7.76 -15.54
C ARG A 180 -0.27 8.66 -15.37
N TRP A 181 -0.46 9.85 -14.79
CA TRP A 181 0.67 10.73 -14.51
C TRP A 181 1.65 10.10 -13.51
N ILE A 182 1.16 9.48 -12.45
CA ILE A 182 1.98 8.76 -11.46
C ILE A 182 2.67 7.56 -12.12
N LEU A 183 1.95 6.75 -12.89
CA LEU A 183 2.51 5.60 -13.60
C LEU A 183 3.67 5.98 -14.53
N ALA A 184 3.63 7.16 -15.16
CA ALA A 184 4.73 7.64 -16.00
C ALA A 184 6.06 7.82 -15.24
N HIS A 185 6.03 7.85 -13.91
CA HIS A 185 7.20 7.93 -13.03
C HIS A 185 7.43 6.65 -12.21
N THR A 186 6.61 5.63 -12.43
CA THR A 186 6.58 4.39 -11.65
C THR A 186 7.41 3.30 -12.32
N HIS A 187 8.13 2.52 -11.54
CA HIS A 187 8.94 1.39 -12.01
C HIS A 187 8.19 0.06 -11.92
N LEU A 188 7.38 -0.11 -10.87
CA LEU A 188 6.58 -1.31 -10.64
C LEU A 188 5.18 -0.92 -10.16
N VAL A 189 4.15 -1.51 -10.77
CA VAL A 189 2.75 -1.36 -10.35
C VAL A 189 2.22 -2.69 -9.82
N LYS A 190 1.64 -2.67 -8.60
CA LYS A 190 0.86 -3.81 -8.09
C LYS A 190 -0.61 -3.46 -8.23
N VAL A 191 -1.40 -4.40 -8.75
CA VAL A 191 -2.86 -4.28 -8.88
C VAL A 191 -3.54 -5.58 -8.48
N SER A 192 -4.80 -5.50 -8.06
CA SER A 192 -5.68 -6.66 -7.91
C SER A 192 -6.58 -6.86 -9.13
N GLU A 193 -7.28 -8.00 -9.21
CA GLU A 193 -8.30 -8.22 -10.25
C GLU A 193 -9.43 -7.18 -10.15
N GLU A 194 -9.80 -6.75 -8.93
CA GLU A 194 -10.79 -5.70 -8.71
C GLU A 194 -10.31 -4.34 -9.21
N ASP A 195 -9.02 -4.03 -9.05
CA ASP A 195 -8.44 -2.78 -9.54
C ASP A 195 -8.50 -2.70 -11.05
N VAL A 196 -8.06 -3.76 -11.74
CA VAL A 196 -8.08 -3.77 -13.22
C VAL A 196 -9.51 -3.85 -13.76
N ALA A 197 -10.44 -4.50 -13.07
CA ALA A 197 -11.85 -4.48 -13.44
C ALA A 197 -12.47 -3.07 -13.33
N PHE A 198 -12.02 -2.25 -12.39
CA PHE A 198 -12.43 -0.84 -12.29
C PHE A 198 -11.74 0.05 -13.34
N LEU A 199 -10.45 -0.18 -13.59
CA LEU A 199 -9.64 0.65 -14.50
C LEU A 199 -9.95 0.36 -15.98
N ASP A 200 -10.11 -0.91 -16.33
CA ASP A 200 -10.33 -1.39 -17.72
C ASP A 200 -11.25 -2.64 -17.72
N PRO A 201 -12.57 -2.45 -17.49
CA PRO A 201 -13.51 -3.54 -17.27
C PRO A 201 -13.73 -4.45 -18.49
N ASP A 202 -13.41 -3.98 -19.69
CA ASP A 202 -13.64 -4.71 -20.94
C ASP A 202 -12.48 -5.64 -21.32
N ARG A 203 -11.39 -5.59 -20.55
CA ARG A 203 -10.17 -6.33 -20.85
C ARG A 203 -9.90 -7.45 -19.85
N ASP A 204 -9.35 -8.57 -20.34
CA ASP A 204 -8.82 -9.64 -19.49
C ASP A 204 -7.81 -9.07 -18.46
N PRO A 205 -7.82 -9.53 -17.17
CA PRO A 205 -7.01 -8.93 -16.11
C PRO A 205 -5.51 -8.86 -16.41
N VAL A 206 -4.91 -9.91 -17.02
CA VAL A 206 -3.49 -9.90 -17.39
C VAL A 206 -3.22 -8.88 -18.50
N LYS A 207 -4.13 -8.81 -19.49
CA LYS A 207 -4.02 -7.82 -20.58
C LYS A 207 -4.25 -6.40 -20.08
N ALA A 208 -5.16 -6.20 -19.13
CA ALA A 208 -5.40 -4.90 -18.50
C ALA A 208 -4.17 -4.45 -17.70
N THR A 209 -3.56 -5.36 -16.91
CA THR A 209 -2.30 -5.09 -16.19
C THR A 209 -1.18 -4.74 -17.17
N ARG A 210 -1.03 -5.52 -18.26
CA ARG A 210 -0.01 -5.22 -19.29
C ARG A 210 -0.25 -3.87 -19.97
N ALA A 211 -1.50 -3.43 -20.12
CA ALA A 211 -1.80 -2.12 -20.67
C ALA A 211 -1.32 -0.97 -19.78
N LEU A 212 -1.31 -1.14 -18.44
CA LEU A 212 -0.76 -0.15 -17.50
C LEU A 212 0.75 0.05 -17.67
N LEU A 213 1.47 -0.97 -18.15
CA LEU A 213 2.91 -0.88 -18.38
C LEU A 213 3.26 0.10 -19.50
N ALA A 214 2.34 0.33 -20.44
CA ALA A 214 2.51 1.32 -21.51
C ALA A 214 2.58 2.76 -20.98
N ASP A 215 2.09 3.01 -19.75
CA ASP A 215 2.12 4.31 -19.10
C ASP A 215 3.43 4.55 -18.30
N GLY A 216 4.32 3.54 -18.14
CA GLY A 216 5.61 3.74 -17.48
C GLY A 216 6.24 2.52 -16.80
N PRO A 217 5.52 1.74 -15.98
CA PRO A 217 6.10 0.64 -15.22
C PRO A 217 6.70 -0.44 -16.14
N SER A 218 7.83 -1.03 -15.73
CA SER A 218 8.41 -2.18 -16.44
C SER A 218 7.79 -3.52 -16.01
N VAL A 219 7.21 -3.57 -14.78
CA VAL A 219 6.62 -4.76 -14.21
C VAL A 219 5.27 -4.45 -13.58
N GLY A 220 4.30 -5.32 -13.83
CA GLY A 220 3.01 -5.37 -13.14
C GLY A 220 2.90 -6.63 -12.28
N LEU A 221 2.44 -6.47 -11.03
CA LEU A 221 2.11 -7.58 -10.13
C LEU A 221 0.59 -7.64 -9.98
N LEU A 222 -0.05 -8.57 -10.70
CA LEU A 222 -1.50 -8.80 -10.64
C LEU A 222 -1.81 -9.81 -9.53
N THR A 223 -2.31 -9.36 -8.39
CA THR A 223 -2.72 -10.23 -7.28
C THR A 223 -4.12 -10.82 -7.51
N ARG A 224 -4.29 -12.12 -7.22
CA ARG A 224 -5.47 -12.93 -7.49
C ARG A 224 -5.94 -13.70 -6.26
N GLY A 225 -5.76 -13.10 -5.09
CA GLY A 225 -6.11 -13.72 -3.81
C GLY A 225 -5.48 -15.10 -3.63
N GLY A 226 -6.31 -16.13 -3.42
CA GLY A 226 -5.85 -17.51 -3.24
C GLY A 226 -5.19 -18.13 -4.48
N ASP A 227 -5.38 -17.57 -5.66
CA ASP A 227 -4.76 -18.00 -6.92
C ASP A 227 -3.34 -17.40 -7.11
N GLY A 228 -2.88 -16.59 -6.16
CA GLY A 228 -1.52 -16.06 -6.11
C GLY A 228 -1.34 -14.75 -6.85
N VAL A 229 -0.25 -14.61 -7.59
CA VAL A 229 0.09 -13.40 -8.35
C VAL A 229 0.58 -13.75 -9.74
N VAL A 230 0.24 -12.93 -10.71
CA VAL A 230 0.84 -12.96 -12.05
C VAL A 230 1.84 -11.83 -12.15
N VAL A 231 3.11 -12.16 -12.36
CA VAL A 231 4.15 -11.19 -12.73
C VAL A 231 4.00 -10.92 -14.21
N VAL A 232 3.71 -9.69 -14.58
CA VAL A 232 3.42 -9.27 -15.96
C VAL A 232 4.51 -8.31 -16.43
N THR A 233 5.10 -8.63 -17.59
CA THR A 233 6.02 -7.73 -18.33
C THR A 233 5.41 -7.37 -19.69
N SER A 234 6.11 -6.57 -20.49
CA SER A 234 5.70 -6.28 -21.89
C SER A 234 5.51 -7.55 -22.70
N ASP A 235 6.40 -8.53 -22.53
CA ASP A 235 6.57 -9.67 -23.43
C ASP A 235 6.13 -11.01 -22.84
N SER A 236 6.02 -11.08 -21.50
CA SER A 236 5.70 -12.35 -20.81
C SER A 236 4.85 -12.15 -19.58
N ASP A 237 4.31 -13.25 -19.07
CA ASP A 237 3.66 -13.34 -17.77
C ASP A 237 3.98 -14.67 -17.11
N VAL A 238 4.20 -14.64 -15.79
CA VAL A 238 4.54 -15.81 -14.96
C VAL A 238 3.61 -15.85 -13.77
N VAL A 239 2.95 -17.00 -13.58
CA VAL A 239 2.09 -17.25 -12.42
C VAL A 239 2.94 -17.74 -11.24
N VAL A 240 2.81 -17.09 -10.10
CA VAL A 240 3.40 -17.49 -8.83
C VAL A 240 2.30 -17.96 -7.91
N THR A 241 2.32 -19.25 -7.57
CA THR A 241 1.33 -19.86 -6.68
C THR A 241 1.71 -19.62 -5.22
N PRO A 242 0.79 -19.17 -4.35
CA PRO A 242 1.07 -18.98 -2.94
C PRO A 242 1.21 -20.34 -2.23
N PRO A 243 1.93 -20.41 -1.09
CA PRO A 243 1.92 -21.61 -0.26
C PRO A 243 0.52 -21.83 0.35
N PRO A 244 0.16 -23.07 0.68
CA PRO A 244 -1.08 -23.37 1.39
C PRO A 244 -1.16 -22.62 2.72
N ALA A 245 -2.33 -22.01 3.01
CA ALA A 245 -2.58 -21.31 4.25
C ALA A 245 -3.96 -21.68 4.82
N LYS A 246 -4.04 -21.72 6.16
CA LYS A 246 -5.33 -21.82 6.85
C LYS A 246 -5.91 -20.42 7.02
N VAL A 247 -6.72 -20.00 6.05
CA VAL A 247 -7.28 -18.66 6.02
C VAL A 247 -8.22 -18.44 7.21
N VAL A 248 -7.91 -17.42 8.00
CA VAL A 248 -8.72 -16.87 9.11
C VAL A 248 -9.34 -15.55 8.67
N ASP A 249 -8.54 -14.68 8.04
CA ASP A 249 -8.94 -13.35 7.58
C ASP A 249 -8.08 -12.96 6.36
N THR A 250 -8.63 -12.18 5.44
CA THR A 250 -7.89 -11.70 4.26
C THR A 250 -7.54 -10.22 4.33
N ILE A 251 -7.95 -9.53 5.40
CA ILE A 251 -7.67 -8.10 5.61
C ILE A 251 -6.15 -7.87 5.67
N GLY A 252 -5.66 -6.92 4.87
CA GLY A 252 -4.25 -6.55 4.81
C GLY A 252 -3.35 -7.52 4.04
N ALA A 253 -3.89 -8.59 3.42
CA ALA A 253 -3.09 -9.53 2.63
C ALA A 253 -2.38 -8.86 1.45
N GLY A 254 -3.06 -7.94 0.74
CA GLY A 254 -2.49 -7.16 -0.34
C GLY A 254 -1.38 -6.21 0.12
N ASP A 255 -1.57 -5.59 1.29
CA ASP A 255 -0.58 -4.69 1.91
C ASP A 255 0.64 -5.49 2.39
N ALA A 256 0.40 -6.67 2.96
CA ALA A 256 1.46 -7.60 3.40
C ALA A 256 2.23 -8.17 2.20
N PHE A 257 1.56 -8.45 1.08
CA PHE A 257 2.22 -8.82 -0.17
C PHE A 257 3.15 -7.70 -0.65
N ALA A 258 2.67 -6.45 -0.73
CA ALA A 258 3.49 -5.32 -1.12
C ALA A 258 4.68 -5.12 -0.18
N GLY A 259 4.45 -5.12 1.13
CA GLY A 259 5.50 -5.01 2.14
C GLY A 259 6.51 -6.17 2.08
N GLY A 260 6.06 -7.38 1.80
CA GLY A 260 6.90 -8.56 1.60
C GLY A 260 7.82 -8.43 0.38
N PHE A 261 7.25 -8.03 -0.77
CA PHE A 261 8.02 -7.77 -2.00
C PHE A 261 9.11 -6.72 -1.78
N LEU A 262 8.73 -5.57 -1.22
CA LEU A 262 9.65 -4.46 -0.95
C LEU A 262 10.75 -4.84 0.04
N SER A 263 10.41 -5.64 1.06
CA SER A 263 11.39 -6.14 2.05
C SER A 263 12.42 -7.08 1.42
N TRP A 264 11.97 -8.03 0.60
CA TRP A 264 12.86 -8.94 -0.11
C TRP A 264 13.80 -8.21 -1.06
N TRP A 265 13.26 -7.19 -1.77
CA TRP A 265 14.00 -6.34 -2.69
C TRP A 265 15.06 -5.51 -1.98
N ARG A 266 14.69 -4.87 -0.89
CA ARG A 266 15.58 -4.05 -0.07
C ARG A 266 16.67 -4.84 0.64
N GLU A 267 16.36 -6.03 1.14
CA GLU A 267 17.34 -6.93 1.80
C GLU A 267 18.51 -7.27 0.88
N ARG A 268 18.29 -7.26 -0.44
CA ARG A 268 19.29 -7.55 -1.48
C ARG A 268 19.90 -6.29 -2.10
N ASP A 269 19.54 -5.13 -1.60
CA ASP A 269 19.98 -3.81 -2.07
C ASP A 269 19.75 -3.61 -3.58
N LEU A 270 18.60 -4.10 -4.09
CA LEU A 270 18.22 -4.02 -5.49
C LEU A 270 17.58 -2.67 -5.82
N GLY A 271 17.98 -2.08 -6.96
CA GLY A 271 17.38 -0.89 -7.55
C GLY A 271 16.29 -1.21 -8.57
N ALA A 272 15.80 -0.17 -9.27
CA ALA A 272 14.79 -0.32 -10.31
C ALA A 272 15.29 -1.07 -11.55
N ASP A 273 16.58 -1.02 -11.85
CA ASP A 273 17.23 -1.74 -12.94
C ASP A 273 17.12 -3.26 -12.81
N ALA A 274 17.12 -3.79 -11.60
CA ALA A 274 16.94 -5.21 -11.33
C ALA A 274 15.56 -5.75 -11.74
N LEU A 275 14.56 -4.89 -11.97
CA LEU A 275 13.24 -5.29 -12.49
C LEU A 275 13.31 -5.87 -13.93
N ALA A 276 14.42 -5.67 -14.63
CA ALA A 276 14.65 -6.29 -15.94
C ALA A 276 14.91 -7.80 -15.84
N ASP A 277 15.31 -8.32 -14.69
CA ASP A 277 15.51 -9.74 -14.44
C ASP A 277 14.21 -10.37 -13.90
N LEU A 278 13.50 -11.06 -14.79
CA LEU A 278 12.20 -11.68 -14.47
C LEU A 278 12.33 -12.74 -13.38
N ASP A 279 13.40 -13.51 -13.32
CA ASP A 279 13.61 -14.54 -12.30
C ASP A 279 13.73 -13.91 -10.92
N THR A 280 14.48 -12.82 -10.81
CA THR A 280 14.59 -12.01 -9.58
C THR A 280 13.24 -11.47 -9.12
N VAL A 281 12.41 -10.96 -10.06
CA VAL A 281 11.04 -10.48 -9.74
C VAL A 281 10.14 -11.62 -9.26
N VAL A 282 10.23 -12.81 -9.89
CA VAL A 282 9.47 -14.00 -9.51
C VAL A 282 9.86 -14.50 -8.12
N GLU A 283 11.15 -14.48 -7.75
CA GLU A 283 11.62 -14.84 -6.41
C GLU A 283 11.07 -13.86 -5.36
N ALA A 284 11.11 -12.55 -5.62
CA ALA A 284 10.53 -11.53 -4.74
C ALA A 284 9.02 -11.72 -4.57
N ALA A 285 8.30 -11.97 -5.67
CA ALA A 285 6.87 -12.25 -5.66
C ALA A 285 6.53 -13.54 -4.89
N THR A 286 7.37 -14.56 -4.98
CA THR A 286 7.22 -15.82 -4.22
C THR A 286 7.34 -15.57 -2.72
N PHE A 287 8.33 -14.79 -2.28
CA PHE A 287 8.45 -14.39 -0.88
C PHE A 287 7.27 -13.53 -0.43
N ALA A 288 6.82 -12.60 -1.26
CA ALA A 288 5.65 -11.77 -0.99
C ALA A 288 4.37 -12.60 -0.80
N CYS A 289 4.16 -13.65 -1.62
CA CYS A 289 3.07 -14.62 -1.45
C CYS A 289 3.14 -15.34 -0.11
N LEU A 290 4.33 -15.73 0.36
CA LEU A 290 4.51 -16.35 1.68
C LEU A 290 4.08 -15.38 2.79
N VAL A 291 4.54 -14.12 2.75
CA VAL A 291 4.18 -13.09 3.74
C VAL A 291 2.67 -12.84 3.78
N ALA A 292 2.03 -12.72 2.62
CA ALA A 292 0.58 -12.56 2.50
C ALA A 292 -0.17 -13.78 3.05
N ALA A 293 0.26 -15.00 2.73
CA ALA A 293 -0.34 -16.24 3.22
C ALA A 293 -0.27 -16.33 4.75
N ARG A 294 0.86 -15.99 5.37
CA ARG A 294 1.03 -15.94 6.83
C ARG A 294 0.19 -14.83 7.49
N THR A 295 -0.05 -13.75 6.79
CA THR A 295 -0.98 -12.69 7.25
C THR A 295 -2.41 -13.22 7.28
N CYS A 296 -2.85 -13.94 6.25
CA CYS A 296 -4.19 -14.52 6.17
C CYS A 296 -4.47 -15.58 7.26
N GLU A 297 -3.46 -16.15 7.90
CA GLU A 297 -3.65 -17.11 9.02
C GLU A 297 -4.00 -16.44 10.37
N ARG A 298 -4.17 -15.11 10.39
CA ARG A 298 -4.42 -14.30 11.58
C ARG A 298 -5.62 -13.39 11.38
N ALA A 299 -6.27 -12.99 12.49
CA ALA A 299 -7.34 -12.02 12.44
C ALA A 299 -6.79 -10.60 12.22
N GLY A 300 -7.43 -9.83 11.36
CA GLY A 300 -7.06 -8.48 11.00
C GLY A 300 -5.73 -8.36 10.24
N ALA A 301 -5.34 -7.14 9.88
CA ALA A 301 -4.08 -6.86 9.21
C ALA A 301 -2.87 -7.04 10.15
N SER A 302 -2.51 -8.30 10.42
CA SER A 302 -1.41 -8.67 11.33
C SER A 302 -0.30 -9.43 10.60
N PRO A 303 0.62 -8.72 9.91
CA PRO A 303 1.71 -9.35 9.17
C PRO A 303 2.68 -10.11 10.09
N PRO A 304 3.35 -11.17 9.59
CA PRO A 304 4.31 -11.93 10.36
C PRO A 304 5.58 -11.14 10.67
N TYR A 305 6.24 -11.47 11.76
CA TYR A 305 7.62 -11.07 11.98
C TYR A 305 8.59 -11.95 11.17
N ARG A 306 9.80 -11.44 10.87
CA ARG A 306 10.82 -12.18 10.10
C ARG A 306 11.10 -13.58 10.66
N ARG A 307 11.14 -13.73 11.98
CA ARG A 307 11.36 -15.01 12.68
C ARG A 307 10.22 -16.03 12.54
N GLU A 308 9.09 -15.64 11.98
CA GLU A 308 7.91 -16.50 11.81
C GLU A 308 7.76 -17.03 10.36
N LEU A 309 8.67 -16.64 9.49
CA LEU A 309 8.80 -17.10 8.09
C LEU A 309 9.88 -18.16 7.96
#